data_783a059992903e7f5ae17b45b420e51c
#
_entry.id   783a059992903e7f5ae17b45b420e51c
#
_cell.length_a   1.000
_cell.length_b   1.000
_cell.length_c   1.000
_cell.angle_alpha   90.00
_cell.angle_beta   90.00
_cell.angle_gamma   90.00
#
_symmetry.space_group_name_H-M   'P 1'
#
loop_
_entity.id
_entity.type
_entity.pdbx_description
1 polymer ?
#
loop_
_entity_poly.entity_id
_entity_poly.type
_entity_poly.pdbx_seq_one_letter_code
_entity_poly.pdbx_strand_id
1 'polypeptide(L)'
;MPSPETSRFQLTSNLTICRILNGMWQVSGAHGYIEPKRAVEEMFIYHDAGFTTWDLADHYGPAEDFVGEFRKEFAARRGRERLSEIQAFTKWVPRPGPMTRRIVDEAIRTSRMRMGVESVDLLQFHWWEYDDARYLDALKHLADLQHEGRIKHLALTNFDTEHLLIISEQGTRIVSNQVQYSLVDRRPEVQMAAFCRDHGIALLAYGTVLGGLLSEKFLGRPEPRRGELNTASLQKYKNMIDPWGGWALFQELLAVLKQIGDKHRVSIANAGVRYILERPAVAGVILGTRLGVAQHLDDNARVFGFATDGEDDAKIETVLAKSRNLSQLMGDCGDEYR
;
A
#
# COMPACT_ATOMS: atom_id res chain seq x y z
N MET A 1 -5.58 22.63 -0.34
CA MET A 1 -5.20 21.41 0.41
C MET A 1 -6.46 20.62 0.70
N PRO A 2 -6.45 19.30 0.63
CA PRO A 2 -7.60 18.49 1.01
C PRO A 2 -7.94 18.69 2.49
N SER A 3 -9.24 18.55 2.84
CA SER A 3 -9.68 18.65 4.23
C SER A 3 -8.95 17.62 5.09
N PRO A 4 -8.47 17.97 6.29
CA PRO A 4 -7.87 17.01 7.22
C PRO A 4 -8.79 15.83 7.54
N GLU A 5 -10.11 16.06 7.61
CA GLU A 5 -11.10 15.02 7.93
C GLU A 5 -11.18 13.90 6.89
N THR A 6 -11.00 14.23 5.60
CA THR A 6 -11.09 13.25 4.51
C THR A 6 -9.76 12.63 4.15
N SER A 7 -8.65 13.34 4.40
CA SER A 7 -7.30 12.93 4.00
C SER A 7 -6.50 12.19 5.07
N ARG A 8 -6.99 12.16 6.31
CA ARG A 8 -6.31 11.54 7.45
C ARG A 8 -7.10 10.38 8.03
N PHE A 9 -6.40 9.43 8.61
CA PHE A 9 -6.97 8.30 9.33
C PHE A 9 -6.18 8.08 10.62
N GLN A 10 -6.89 7.95 11.74
CA GLN A 10 -6.30 7.61 13.03
C GLN A 10 -6.08 6.09 13.08
N LEU A 11 -4.88 5.63 12.74
CA LEU A 11 -4.56 4.21 12.68
C LEU A 11 -4.44 3.59 14.09
N THR A 12 -3.85 4.34 15.02
CA THR A 12 -3.78 4.00 16.45
C THR A 12 -3.93 5.27 17.28
N SER A 13 -4.05 5.17 18.60
CA SER A 13 -4.19 6.33 19.50
C SER A 13 -3.09 7.39 19.35
N ASN A 14 -1.92 7.00 18.82
CA ASN A 14 -0.75 7.86 18.68
C ASN A 14 -0.17 7.88 17.24
N LEU A 15 -0.88 7.34 16.25
CA LEU A 15 -0.46 7.33 14.86
C LEU A 15 -1.60 7.71 13.93
N THR A 16 -1.53 8.92 13.39
CA THR A 16 -2.40 9.42 12.32
C THR A 16 -1.64 9.37 11.00
N ILE A 17 -2.26 8.85 9.95
CA ILE A 17 -1.65 8.69 8.62
C ILE A 17 -2.37 9.53 7.57
N CYS A 18 -1.67 9.86 6.48
CA CYS A 18 -2.33 10.25 5.25
C CYS A 18 -2.99 9.02 4.62
N ARG A 19 -4.25 9.14 4.18
CA ARG A 19 -4.99 8.01 3.57
C ARG A 19 -4.49 7.63 2.17
N ILE A 20 -3.69 8.48 1.54
CA ILE A 20 -2.84 8.11 0.40
C ILE A 20 -1.40 8.02 0.92
N LEU A 21 -0.84 6.81 0.90
CA LEU A 21 0.53 6.54 1.27
C LEU A 21 1.41 6.57 0.02
N ASN A 22 2.59 7.17 0.15
CA ASN A 22 3.59 7.28 -0.92
C ASN A 22 4.35 5.96 -1.04
N GLY A 23 3.97 5.10 -2.00
CA GLY A 23 4.61 3.81 -2.22
C GLY A 23 5.96 3.95 -2.93
N MET A 24 7.02 3.42 -2.33
CA MET A 24 8.39 3.54 -2.84
C MET A 24 8.89 2.28 -3.59
N TRP A 25 8.02 1.35 -3.96
CA TRP A 25 8.40 0.22 -4.82
C TRP A 25 9.09 0.67 -6.12
N GLN A 26 8.68 1.82 -6.66
CA GLN A 26 9.19 2.37 -7.91
C GLN A 26 10.65 2.82 -7.83
N VAL A 27 11.20 3.02 -6.62
CA VAL A 27 12.61 3.38 -6.42
C VAL A 27 13.54 2.16 -6.31
N SER A 28 12.99 0.94 -6.34
CA SER A 28 13.76 -0.32 -6.23
C SER A 28 14.70 -0.63 -7.40
N GLY A 29 14.71 0.22 -8.45
CA GLY A 29 15.48 0.00 -9.67
C GLY A 29 14.70 -0.73 -10.77
N ALA A 30 13.58 -1.38 -10.47
CA ALA A 30 12.73 -2.06 -11.47
C ALA A 30 11.99 -1.10 -12.42
N HIS A 31 12.07 0.21 -12.17
CA HIS A 31 11.38 1.27 -12.91
C HIS A 31 12.35 2.35 -13.45
N GLY A 32 13.66 2.07 -13.47
CA GLY A 32 14.71 2.97 -13.93
C GLY A 32 15.50 3.62 -12.78
N TYR A 33 16.54 4.36 -13.16
CA TYR A 33 17.40 5.07 -12.19
C TYR A 33 16.71 6.33 -11.67
N ILE A 34 16.86 6.57 -10.37
CA ILE A 34 16.40 7.78 -9.69
C ILE A 34 17.60 8.48 -9.07
N GLU A 35 17.77 9.76 -9.36
CA GLU A 35 18.84 10.58 -8.80
C GLU A 35 18.51 10.90 -7.32
N PRO A 36 19.39 10.55 -6.34
CA PRO A 36 19.05 10.63 -4.91
C PRO A 36 18.69 12.02 -4.42
N LYS A 37 19.42 13.05 -4.81
CA LYS A 37 19.14 14.43 -4.38
C LYS A 37 17.79 14.91 -4.87
N ARG A 38 17.47 14.60 -6.14
CA ARG A 38 16.19 14.96 -6.74
C ARG A 38 15.03 14.21 -6.07
N ALA A 39 15.23 12.94 -5.70
CA ALA A 39 14.26 12.18 -4.96
C ALA A 39 13.94 12.84 -3.61
N VAL A 40 14.97 13.23 -2.86
CA VAL A 40 14.80 13.90 -1.56
C VAL A 40 14.10 15.25 -1.70
N GLU A 41 14.46 16.07 -2.68
CA GLU A 41 13.75 17.37 -2.93
C GLU A 41 12.28 17.15 -3.27
N GLU A 42 11.93 16.11 -4.05
CA GLU A 42 10.53 15.79 -4.28
C GLU A 42 9.79 15.31 -3.03
N MET A 43 10.45 14.61 -2.11
CA MET A 43 9.83 14.24 -0.83
C MET A 43 9.39 15.47 -0.02
N PHE A 44 10.10 16.60 -0.11
CA PHE A 44 9.63 17.87 0.46
C PHE A 44 8.34 18.35 -0.21
N ILE A 45 8.26 18.26 -1.54
CA ILE A 45 7.05 18.66 -2.28
C ILE A 45 5.84 17.81 -1.88
N TYR A 46 6.03 16.48 -1.76
CA TYR A 46 4.99 15.57 -1.26
C TYR A 46 4.55 15.93 0.16
N HIS A 47 5.52 16.15 1.05
CA HIS A 47 5.23 16.53 2.43
C HIS A 47 4.46 17.86 2.52
N ASP A 48 4.88 18.89 1.77
CA ASP A 48 4.24 20.20 1.76
C ASP A 48 2.84 20.17 1.16
N ALA A 49 2.56 19.21 0.27
CA ALA A 49 1.22 18.93 -0.25
C ALA A 49 0.36 18.09 0.73
N GLY A 50 0.90 17.67 1.88
CA GLY A 50 0.18 16.90 2.91
C GLY A 50 0.28 15.38 2.78
N PHE A 51 1.03 14.86 1.82
CA PHE A 51 1.30 13.42 1.66
C PHE A 51 2.49 13.00 2.53
N THR A 52 2.27 12.86 3.82
CA THR A 52 3.33 12.72 4.84
C THR A 52 3.67 11.28 5.19
N THR A 53 2.94 10.28 4.68
CA THR A 53 3.12 8.87 5.01
C THR A 53 3.79 8.13 3.86
N TRP A 54 4.91 7.47 4.15
CA TRP A 54 5.75 6.76 3.18
C TRP A 54 5.69 5.25 3.42
N ASP A 55 5.51 4.47 2.35
CA ASP A 55 5.49 3.02 2.40
C ASP A 55 6.73 2.45 1.68
N LEU A 56 7.56 1.76 2.44
CA LEU A 56 8.89 1.26 2.05
C LEU A 56 8.99 -0.24 2.24
N ALA A 57 10.18 -0.79 1.95
CA ALA A 57 10.63 -2.11 2.40
C ALA A 57 12.16 -2.18 2.43
N ASP A 58 12.67 -3.11 3.22
CA ASP A 58 14.11 -3.41 3.36
C ASP A 58 14.80 -3.77 2.04
N HIS A 59 14.05 -4.27 1.06
CA HIS A 59 14.51 -4.69 -0.26
C HIS A 59 14.08 -3.76 -1.42
N TYR A 60 13.50 -2.58 -1.13
CA TYR A 60 13.16 -1.59 -2.17
C TYR A 60 14.37 -0.71 -2.56
N GLY A 61 15.53 -1.33 -2.78
CA GLY A 61 16.75 -0.61 -3.14
C GLY A 61 17.08 0.49 -2.11
N PRO A 62 17.24 1.77 -2.52
CA PRO A 62 17.61 2.86 -1.62
C PRO A 62 16.43 3.52 -0.88
N ALA A 63 15.24 2.91 -0.86
CA ALA A 63 14.04 3.57 -0.31
C ALA A 63 14.21 4.00 1.16
N GLU A 64 14.77 3.13 2.02
CA GLU A 64 15.04 3.45 3.42
C GLU A 64 16.12 4.55 3.57
N ASP A 65 17.15 4.53 2.73
CA ASP A 65 18.21 5.54 2.73
C ASP A 65 17.67 6.91 2.28
N PHE A 66 16.75 6.95 1.29
CA PHE A 66 16.10 8.19 0.87
C PHE A 66 15.27 8.81 1.99
N VAL A 67 14.54 8.00 2.76
CA VAL A 67 13.83 8.49 3.95
C VAL A 67 14.80 9.00 5.00
N GLY A 68 15.93 8.31 5.22
CA GLY A 68 16.96 8.76 6.15
C GLY A 68 17.55 10.12 5.77
N GLU A 69 17.92 10.30 4.51
CA GLU A 69 18.45 11.58 4.02
C GLU A 69 17.38 12.68 4.03
N PHE A 70 16.13 12.36 3.63
CA PHE A 70 15.01 13.29 3.73
C PHE A 70 14.80 13.76 5.18
N ARG A 71 14.79 12.87 6.16
CA ARG A 71 14.64 13.22 7.58
C ARG A 71 15.77 14.11 8.07
N LYS A 72 17.01 13.83 7.67
CA LYS A 72 18.19 14.64 8.00
C LYS A 72 18.07 16.06 7.43
N GLU A 73 17.75 16.17 6.13
CA GLU A 73 17.54 17.46 5.46
C GLU A 73 16.33 18.21 6.03
N PHE A 74 15.25 17.49 6.35
CA PHE A 74 14.03 18.05 6.94
C PHE A 74 14.34 18.64 8.33
N ALA A 75 15.07 17.93 9.17
CA ALA A 75 15.51 18.44 10.48
C ALA A 75 16.38 19.69 10.36
N ALA A 76 17.27 19.74 9.36
CA ALA A 76 18.13 20.89 9.11
C ALA A 76 17.35 22.12 8.61
N ARG A 77 16.35 21.92 7.72
CA ARG A 77 15.60 22.99 7.08
C ARG A 77 14.36 23.44 7.86
N ARG A 78 13.72 22.55 8.62
CA ARG A 78 12.39 22.74 9.23
C ARG A 78 12.38 22.61 10.76
N GLY A 79 13.45 22.08 11.37
CA GLY A 79 13.55 21.80 12.79
C GLY A 79 13.31 20.33 13.16
N ARG A 80 14.03 19.86 14.18
CA ARG A 80 13.96 18.45 14.65
C ARG A 80 12.60 18.10 15.27
N GLU A 81 11.96 19.05 15.91
CA GLU A 81 10.65 18.92 16.55
C GLU A 81 9.55 18.55 15.54
N ARG A 82 9.72 18.89 14.27
CA ARG A 82 8.77 18.58 13.20
C ARG A 82 8.98 17.22 12.55
N LEU A 83 9.98 16.45 12.93
CA LEU A 83 10.21 15.11 12.40
C LEU A 83 9.06 14.13 12.66
N SER A 84 8.23 14.40 13.66
CA SER A 84 7.00 13.65 13.92
C SER A 84 5.91 13.80 12.83
N GLU A 85 6.03 14.80 11.96
CA GLU A 85 5.15 14.99 10.81
C GLU A 85 5.41 13.97 9.69
N ILE A 86 6.56 13.27 9.72
CA ILE A 86 6.95 12.27 8.73
C ILE A 86 6.67 10.88 9.30
N GLN A 87 5.76 10.13 8.67
CA GLN A 87 5.52 8.72 8.99
C GLN A 87 6.21 7.85 7.93
N ALA A 88 7.02 6.90 8.37
CA ALA A 88 7.72 5.97 7.49
C ALA A 88 7.44 4.52 7.91
N PHE A 89 6.74 3.79 7.04
CA PHE A 89 6.36 2.40 7.22
C PHE A 89 7.29 1.52 6.39
N THR A 90 8.16 0.74 7.04
CA THR A 90 9.00 -0.19 6.30
C THR A 90 8.49 -1.61 6.42
N LYS A 91 8.92 -2.47 5.51
CA LYS A 91 8.65 -3.90 5.53
C LYS A 91 9.93 -4.66 5.79
N TRP A 92 9.79 -5.71 6.58
CA TRP A 92 10.81 -6.73 6.67
C TRP A 92 10.32 -7.99 5.97
N VAL A 93 11.07 -8.40 4.93
CA VAL A 93 10.72 -9.51 4.04
C VAL A 93 11.87 -10.54 4.07
N PRO A 94 12.02 -11.30 5.17
CA PRO A 94 13.10 -12.26 5.30
C PRO A 94 12.94 -13.42 4.31
N ARG A 95 14.07 -14.05 3.98
CA ARG A 95 14.02 -15.37 3.36
C ARG A 95 13.60 -16.41 4.40
N PRO A 96 12.81 -17.44 4.03
CA PRO A 96 12.49 -18.54 4.93
C PRO A 96 13.76 -19.14 5.54
N GLY A 97 13.73 -19.38 6.86
CA GLY A 97 14.91 -19.85 7.58
C GLY A 97 14.77 -19.64 9.09
N PRO A 98 15.80 -19.92 9.91
CA PRO A 98 15.76 -19.70 11.35
C PRO A 98 15.45 -18.23 11.68
N MET A 99 14.46 -18.00 12.56
CA MET A 99 14.05 -16.67 13.02
C MET A 99 14.49 -16.47 14.47
N THR A 100 15.83 -16.49 14.68
CA THR A 100 16.39 -16.22 15.99
C THR A 100 16.31 -14.75 16.36
N ARG A 101 16.31 -14.45 17.64
CA ARG A 101 16.36 -13.04 18.13
C ARG A 101 17.46 -12.22 17.46
N ARG A 102 18.65 -12.77 17.28
CA ARG A 102 19.78 -12.08 16.66
C ARG A 102 19.49 -11.69 15.20
N ILE A 103 18.87 -12.58 14.43
CA ILE A 103 18.51 -12.31 13.01
C ILE A 103 17.48 -11.18 12.93
N VAL A 104 16.44 -11.25 13.77
CA VAL A 104 15.38 -10.24 13.80
C VAL A 104 15.94 -8.88 14.24
N ASP A 105 16.72 -8.85 15.32
CA ASP A 105 17.34 -7.61 15.82
C ASP A 105 18.26 -6.95 14.80
N GLU A 106 19.08 -7.73 14.10
CA GLU A 106 20.01 -7.24 13.08
C GLU A 106 19.25 -6.63 11.88
N ALA A 107 18.17 -7.26 11.44
CA ALA A 107 17.32 -6.74 10.35
C ALA A 107 16.71 -5.39 10.73
N ILE A 108 16.06 -5.31 11.90
CA ILE A 108 15.40 -4.10 12.36
C ILE A 108 16.42 -2.99 12.66
N ARG A 109 17.58 -3.34 13.21
CA ARG A 109 18.69 -2.38 13.40
C ARG A 109 19.15 -1.80 12.07
N THR A 110 19.25 -2.60 11.02
CA THR A 110 19.63 -2.14 9.68
C THR A 110 18.63 -1.14 9.11
N SER A 111 17.32 -1.45 9.14
CA SER A 111 16.27 -0.52 8.69
C SER A 111 16.30 0.80 9.49
N ARG A 112 16.44 0.71 10.82
CA ARG A 112 16.53 1.91 11.67
C ARG A 112 17.75 2.79 11.33
N MET A 113 18.91 2.17 11.07
CA MET A 113 20.13 2.89 10.67
C MET A 113 19.94 3.60 9.32
N ARG A 114 19.39 2.91 8.30
CA ARG A 114 19.15 3.50 6.99
C ARG A 114 18.17 4.67 7.06
N MET A 115 17.06 4.51 7.78
CA MET A 115 16.06 5.56 7.94
C MET A 115 16.46 6.68 8.93
N GLY A 116 17.57 6.54 9.65
CA GLY A 116 18.01 7.52 10.64
C GLY A 116 17.03 7.68 11.80
N VAL A 117 16.45 6.57 12.31
CA VAL A 117 15.46 6.58 13.39
C VAL A 117 15.88 5.70 14.56
N GLU A 118 15.49 6.11 15.76
CA GLU A 118 15.66 5.28 16.97
C GLU A 118 14.59 4.19 17.07
N SER A 119 13.40 4.45 16.54
CA SER A 119 12.26 3.55 16.53
C SER A 119 11.54 3.60 15.17
N VAL A 120 11.22 2.46 14.59
CA VAL A 120 10.41 2.37 13.38
C VAL A 120 8.96 2.72 13.69
N ASP A 121 8.33 3.63 12.93
CA ASP A 121 6.95 4.06 13.19
C ASP A 121 5.96 2.90 13.04
N LEU A 122 6.09 2.13 11.95
CA LEU A 122 5.32 0.93 11.72
C LEU A 122 6.16 -0.05 10.91
N LEU A 123 6.32 -1.26 11.43
CA LEU A 123 6.99 -2.37 10.75
C LEU A 123 5.95 -3.33 10.20
N GLN A 124 6.00 -3.59 8.90
CA GLN A 124 5.16 -4.55 8.20
C GLN A 124 5.98 -5.83 7.96
N PHE A 125 5.57 -6.92 8.59
CA PHE A 125 6.24 -8.20 8.43
C PHE A 125 5.59 -9.00 7.29
N HIS A 126 6.40 -9.62 6.43
CA HIS A 126 5.99 -10.53 5.37
C HIS A 126 6.60 -11.92 5.57
N TRP A 127 5.84 -12.94 5.24
CA TRP A 127 6.31 -14.32 5.22
C TRP A 127 5.90 -15.01 3.92
N TRP A 128 6.75 -15.91 3.40
CA TRP A 128 6.57 -16.52 2.09
C TRP A 128 5.88 -17.88 2.11
N GLU A 129 6.09 -18.68 3.15
CA GLU A 129 5.73 -20.10 3.20
C GLU A 129 5.03 -20.43 4.52
N TYR A 130 3.74 -20.72 4.48
CA TYR A 130 2.99 -20.99 5.69
C TYR A 130 3.23 -22.38 6.28
N ASP A 131 3.71 -23.35 5.47
CA ASP A 131 4.19 -24.66 5.97
C ASP A 131 5.39 -24.50 6.91
N ASP A 132 6.05 -23.36 6.88
CA ASP A 132 7.11 -22.98 7.80
C ASP A 132 6.58 -22.03 8.88
N ALA A 133 6.21 -22.58 10.03
CA ALA A 133 5.65 -21.83 11.15
C ALA A 133 6.63 -20.87 11.87
N ARG A 134 7.89 -20.75 11.41
CA ARG A 134 8.89 -19.86 12.03
C ARG A 134 8.54 -18.37 11.94
N TYR A 135 7.53 -17.99 11.15
CA TYR A 135 6.98 -16.64 11.22
C TYR A 135 6.46 -16.28 12.63
N LEU A 136 6.01 -17.27 13.40
CA LEU A 136 5.57 -17.05 14.79
C LEU A 136 6.76 -16.72 15.71
N ASP A 137 7.91 -17.38 15.51
CA ASP A 137 9.16 -17.03 16.23
C ASP A 137 9.60 -15.60 15.87
N ALA A 138 9.55 -15.24 14.59
CA ALA A 138 9.85 -13.88 14.14
C ALA A 138 8.94 -12.84 14.82
N LEU A 139 7.62 -13.08 14.82
CA LEU A 139 6.64 -12.18 15.42
C LEU A 139 6.85 -12.02 16.93
N LYS A 140 7.19 -13.10 17.64
CA LYS A 140 7.55 -13.04 19.06
C LYS A 140 8.73 -12.09 19.30
N HIS A 141 9.80 -12.23 18.53
CA HIS A 141 10.96 -11.35 18.65
C HIS A 141 10.68 -9.91 18.20
N LEU A 142 9.81 -9.72 17.20
CA LEU A 142 9.36 -8.39 16.81
C LEU A 142 8.52 -7.72 17.91
N ALA A 143 7.68 -8.49 18.61
CA ALA A 143 6.95 -8.00 19.78
C ALA A 143 7.88 -7.61 20.93
N ASP A 144 8.95 -8.38 21.18
CA ASP A 144 9.99 -8.01 22.14
C ASP A 144 10.65 -6.67 21.76
N LEU A 145 11.01 -6.48 20.48
CA LEU A 145 11.58 -5.22 19.96
C LEU A 145 10.59 -4.05 20.07
N GLN A 146 9.30 -4.32 19.95
CA GLN A 146 8.27 -3.31 20.18
C GLN A 146 8.23 -2.88 21.66
N HIS A 147 8.26 -3.82 22.60
CA HIS A 147 8.35 -3.52 24.03
C HIS A 147 9.61 -2.76 24.41
N GLU A 148 10.73 -3.02 23.72
CA GLU A 148 11.98 -2.28 23.87
C GLU A 148 11.97 -0.89 23.22
N GLY A 149 10.87 -0.50 22.57
CA GLY A 149 10.73 0.79 21.89
C GLY A 149 11.52 0.92 20.59
N ARG A 150 11.97 -0.21 19.98
CA ARG A 150 12.66 -0.21 18.69
C ARG A 150 11.68 -0.17 17.50
N ILE A 151 10.45 -0.58 17.74
CA ILE A 151 9.30 -0.56 16.83
C ILE A 151 8.15 0.06 17.60
N LYS A 152 7.43 1.03 17.02
CA LYS A 152 6.24 1.62 17.66
C LYS A 152 5.01 0.74 17.43
N HIS A 153 4.82 0.29 16.18
CA HIS A 153 3.67 -0.51 15.77
C HIS A 153 4.07 -1.69 14.91
N LEU A 154 3.49 -2.87 15.19
CA LEU A 154 3.61 -4.07 14.35
C LEU A 154 2.44 -4.17 13.40
N ALA A 155 2.73 -4.52 12.17
CA ALA A 155 1.79 -4.74 11.09
C ALA A 155 2.23 -5.93 10.24
N LEU A 156 1.37 -6.35 9.34
CA LEU A 156 1.65 -7.44 8.41
C LEU A 156 1.49 -6.95 6.96
N THR A 157 2.04 -7.72 6.04
CA THR A 157 1.79 -7.55 4.60
C THR A 157 1.62 -8.93 3.94
N ASN A 158 0.57 -9.06 3.12
CA ASN A 158 0.21 -10.28 2.41
C ASN A 158 -0.06 -11.50 3.31
N PHE A 159 -0.57 -11.30 4.51
CA PHE A 159 -1.09 -12.38 5.32
C PHE A 159 -2.56 -12.62 4.96
N ASP A 160 -2.93 -13.90 4.82
CA ASP A 160 -4.31 -14.33 4.62
C ASP A 160 -5.11 -14.26 5.93
N THR A 161 -6.42 -14.49 5.84
CA THR A 161 -7.31 -14.36 6.99
C THR A 161 -7.09 -15.44 8.05
N GLU A 162 -6.73 -16.66 7.62
CA GLU A 162 -6.45 -17.77 8.54
C GLU A 162 -5.23 -17.47 9.41
N HIS A 163 -4.15 -17.00 8.79
CA HIS A 163 -2.92 -16.70 9.53
C HIS A 163 -3.04 -15.39 10.36
N LEU A 164 -3.90 -14.46 9.97
CA LEU A 164 -4.29 -13.35 10.85
C LEU A 164 -4.98 -13.85 12.12
N LEU A 165 -5.86 -14.85 12.01
CA LEU A 165 -6.52 -15.45 13.16
C LEU A 165 -5.50 -16.13 14.07
N ILE A 166 -4.63 -16.99 13.53
CA ILE A 166 -3.57 -17.69 14.28
C ILE A 166 -2.70 -16.69 15.06
N ILE A 167 -2.26 -15.62 14.43
CA ILE A 167 -1.42 -14.57 15.04
C ILE A 167 -2.19 -13.84 16.15
N SER A 168 -3.46 -13.54 15.94
CA SER A 168 -4.31 -12.88 16.92
C SER A 168 -4.56 -13.73 18.16
N GLU A 169 -4.77 -15.04 17.98
CA GLU A 169 -4.94 -16.01 19.07
C GLU A 169 -3.68 -16.17 19.92
N GLN A 170 -2.50 -15.94 19.36
CA GLN A 170 -1.25 -15.90 20.11
C GLN A 170 -0.99 -14.59 20.86
N GLY A 171 -1.92 -13.64 20.80
CA GLY A 171 -1.85 -12.39 21.54
C GLY A 171 -0.93 -11.32 20.92
N THR A 172 -0.41 -11.54 19.71
CA THR A 172 0.39 -10.52 19.02
C THR A 172 -0.55 -9.43 18.45
N ARG A 173 -0.40 -8.21 18.95
CA ARG A 173 -1.21 -7.10 18.49
C ARG A 173 -0.71 -6.56 17.15
N ILE A 174 -1.52 -6.71 16.11
CA ILE A 174 -1.27 -6.21 14.76
C ILE A 174 -2.20 -5.02 14.50
N VAL A 175 -1.66 -3.89 13.99
CA VAL A 175 -2.45 -2.68 13.74
C VAL A 175 -2.96 -2.58 12.31
N SER A 176 -2.27 -3.21 11.34
CA SER A 176 -2.73 -3.26 9.94
C SER A 176 -2.20 -4.47 9.21
N ASN A 177 -2.92 -4.88 8.13
CA ASN A 177 -2.43 -5.81 7.13
C ASN A 177 -2.43 -5.10 5.76
N GLN A 178 -1.29 -5.09 5.08
CA GLN A 178 -1.16 -4.50 3.75
C GLN A 178 -1.42 -5.58 2.70
N VAL A 179 -2.47 -5.41 1.87
CA VAL A 179 -2.88 -6.40 0.88
C VAL A 179 -3.20 -5.77 -0.47
N GLN A 180 -3.16 -6.57 -1.53
CA GLN A 180 -3.68 -6.16 -2.83
C GLN A 180 -5.19 -5.97 -2.72
N TYR A 181 -5.66 -4.76 -3.07
CA TYR A 181 -7.08 -4.44 -3.07
C TYR A 181 -7.39 -3.38 -4.14
N SER A 182 -8.27 -3.72 -5.06
CA SER A 182 -8.68 -2.88 -6.16
C SER A 182 -10.07 -3.28 -6.65
N LEU A 183 -10.61 -2.56 -7.61
CA LEU A 183 -11.86 -2.95 -8.29
C LEU A 183 -11.77 -4.30 -9.02
N VAL A 184 -10.57 -4.71 -9.41
CA VAL A 184 -10.33 -6.02 -10.03
C VAL A 184 -10.07 -7.10 -8.97
N ASP A 185 -9.35 -6.79 -7.92
CA ASP A 185 -9.05 -7.73 -6.84
C ASP A 185 -9.83 -7.38 -5.57
N ARG A 186 -10.98 -8.01 -5.41
CA ARG A 186 -11.89 -7.82 -4.26
C ARG A 186 -11.82 -8.97 -3.25
N ARG A 187 -10.76 -9.78 -3.28
CA ARG A 187 -10.58 -10.89 -2.31
C ARG A 187 -10.70 -10.45 -0.85
N PRO A 188 -10.22 -9.24 -0.44
CA PRO A 188 -10.42 -8.78 0.94
C PRO A 188 -11.88 -8.71 1.38
N GLU A 189 -12.84 -8.55 0.46
CA GLU A 189 -14.28 -8.45 0.78
C GLU A 189 -14.90 -9.81 1.16
N VAL A 190 -14.27 -10.93 0.84
CA VAL A 190 -14.82 -12.27 1.08
C VAL A 190 -14.90 -12.56 2.59
N GLN A 191 -13.80 -12.34 3.30
CA GLN A 191 -13.72 -12.59 4.75
C GLN A 191 -12.79 -11.63 5.49
N MET A 192 -11.68 -11.20 4.88
CA MET A 192 -10.63 -10.43 5.55
C MET A 192 -11.12 -9.09 6.09
N ALA A 193 -11.90 -8.33 5.33
CA ALA A 193 -12.38 -7.03 5.75
C ALA A 193 -13.30 -7.12 6.99
N ALA A 194 -14.14 -8.15 7.07
CA ALA A 194 -14.97 -8.41 8.25
C ALA A 194 -14.09 -8.80 9.45
N PHE A 195 -13.18 -9.75 9.27
CA PHE A 195 -12.24 -10.17 10.32
C PHE A 195 -11.42 -8.98 10.84
N CYS A 196 -10.84 -8.19 9.96
CA CYS A 196 -10.00 -7.04 10.31
C CYS A 196 -10.79 -6.00 11.12
N ARG A 197 -12.02 -5.67 10.69
CA ARG A 197 -12.90 -4.76 11.43
C ARG A 197 -13.18 -5.27 12.85
N ASP A 198 -13.51 -6.55 12.98
CA ASP A 198 -13.90 -7.15 14.25
C ASP A 198 -12.72 -7.29 15.23
N HIS A 199 -11.49 -7.33 14.71
CA HIS A 199 -10.24 -7.41 15.49
C HIS A 199 -9.48 -6.06 15.60
N GLY A 200 -10.05 -4.97 15.06
CA GLY A 200 -9.40 -3.65 15.10
C GLY A 200 -8.12 -3.57 14.27
N ILE A 201 -8.01 -4.38 13.20
CA ILE A 201 -6.91 -4.37 12.23
C ILE A 201 -7.34 -3.53 11.02
N ALA A 202 -6.50 -2.58 10.61
CA ALA A 202 -6.78 -1.79 9.42
C ALA A 202 -6.21 -2.46 8.16
N LEU A 203 -6.84 -2.23 7.01
CA LEU A 203 -6.28 -2.60 5.71
C LEU A 203 -5.55 -1.42 5.08
N LEU A 204 -4.34 -1.67 4.58
CA LEU A 204 -3.61 -0.78 3.69
C LEU A 204 -3.62 -1.40 2.29
N ALA A 205 -4.31 -0.75 1.35
CA ALA A 205 -4.57 -1.32 0.03
C ALA A 205 -3.48 -0.92 -0.96
N TYR A 206 -2.77 -1.88 -1.55
CA TYR A 206 -1.90 -1.61 -2.69
C TYR A 206 -2.49 -2.15 -3.99
N GLY A 207 -1.96 -1.72 -5.14
CA GLY A 207 -2.43 -2.16 -6.45
C GLY A 207 -3.74 -1.53 -6.90
N THR A 208 -4.26 -0.58 -6.17
CA THR A 208 -5.58 0.05 -6.38
C THR A 208 -5.75 0.65 -7.77
N VAL A 209 -4.67 1.19 -8.36
CA VAL A 209 -4.67 1.74 -9.73
C VAL A 209 -4.11 0.77 -10.78
N LEU A 210 -3.94 -0.53 -10.41
CA LEU A 210 -3.50 -1.60 -11.31
C LEU A 210 -2.19 -1.26 -12.06
N GLY A 211 -1.22 -0.67 -11.35
CA GLY A 211 0.07 -0.27 -11.94
C GLY A 211 -0.02 0.84 -12.99
N GLY A 212 -1.17 1.52 -13.08
CA GLY A 212 -1.47 2.56 -14.06
C GLY A 212 -2.37 2.11 -15.21
N LEU A 213 -2.84 0.84 -15.21
CA LEU A 213 -3.84 0.36 -16.17
C LEU A 213 -5.20 1.05 -15.95
N LEU A 214 -5.54 1.37 -14.71
CA LEU A 214 -6.76 2.07 -14.34
C LEU A 214 -6.60 3.58 -14.64
N SER A 215 -6.62 3.95 -15.92
CA SER A 215 -6.42 5.34 -16.37
C SER A 215 -7.00 5.58 -17.76
N GLU A 216 -7.19 6.85 -18.10
CA GLU A 216 -7.65 7.32 -19.41
C GLU A 216 -6.74 6.86 -20.56
N LYS A 217 -5.46 6.63 -20.28
CA LYS A 217 -4.49 6.14 -21.26
C LYS A 217 -4.93 4.82 -21.91
N PHE A 218 -5.61 3.96 -21.16
CA PHE A 218 -6.02 2.63 -21.61
C PHE A 218 -7.50 2.55 -22.03
N LEU A 219 -8.29 3.58 -21.75
CA LEU A 219 -9.71 3.63 -22.15
C LEU A 219 -9.85 3.64 -23.68
N GLY A 220 -10.68 2.73 -24.20
CA GLY A 220 -10.93 2.57 -25.64
C GLY A 220 -9.74 2.00 -26.42
N ARG A 221 -8.70 1.50 -25.74
CA ARG A 221 -7.54 0.90 -26.41
C ARG A 221 -7.71 -0.60 -26.60
N PRO A 222 -7.18 -1.16 -27.69
CA PRO A 222 -7.10 -2.60 -27.84
C PRO A 222 -6.25 -3.21 -26.72
N GLU A 223 -6.42 -4.49 -26.50
CA GLU A 223 -5.65 -5.23 -25.51
C GLU A 223 -4.14 -5.10 -25.77
N PRO A 224 -3.36 -4.62 -24.77
CA PRO A 224 -1.92 -4.42 -24.94
C PRO A 224 -1.21 -5.77 -25.10
N ARG A 225 -0.26 -5.85 -26.03
CA ARG A 225 0.63 -6.99 -26.14
C ARG A 225 1.62 -6.99 -24.98
N ARG A 226 2.13 -8.16 -24.61
CA ARG A 226 3.07 -8.30 -23.48
C ARG A 226 4.28 -7.37 -23.59
N GLY A 227 4.81 -7.12 -24.79
CA GLY A 227 5.93 -6.22 -25.02
C GLY A 227 5.60 -4.72 -24.85
N GLU A 228 4.33 -4.36 -24.84
CA GLU A 228 3.86 -2.97 -24.60
C GLU A 228 3.70 -2.65 -23.11
N LEU A 229 3.69 -3.68 -22.25
CA LEU A 229 3.65 -3.57 -20.80
C LEU A 229 5.08 -3.45 -20.27
N ASN A 230 5.64 -2.25 -20.34
CA ASN A 230 7.06 -1.97 -20.12
C ASN A 230 7.48 -1.85 -18.65
N THR A 231 6.61 -2.15 -17.70
CA THR A 231 6.93 -2.19 -16.26
C THR A 231 6.43 -3.50 -15.62
N ALA A 232 7.13 -3.94 -14.57
CA ALA A 232 6.72 -5.12 -13.80
C ALA A 232 5.30 -4.96 -13.24
N SER A 233 4.91 -3.75 -12.82
CA SER A 233 3.56 -3.46 -12.32
C SER A 233 2.49 -3.66 -13.40
N LEU A 234 2.68 -3.11 -14.61
CA LEU A 234 1.72 -3.29 -15.69
C LEU A 234 1.52 -4.76 -16.05
N GLN A 235 2.62 -5.54 -16.11
CA GLN A 235 2.56 -6.98 -16.36
C GLN A 235 1.83 -7.73 -15.26
N LYS A 236 2.18 -7.47 -14.00
CA LYS A 236 1.53 -8.08 -12.83
C LYS A 236 0.01 -7.89 -12.88
N TYR A 237 -0.45 -6.64 -13.02
CA TYR A 237 -1.88 -6.35 -12.95
C TYR A 237 -2.65 -6.74 -14.22
N LYS A 238 -2.01 -6.80 -15.37
CA LYS A 238 -2.62 -7.42 -16.55
C LYS A 238 -2.90 -8.91 -16.31
N ASN A 239 -1.97 -9.61 -15.65
CA ASN A 239 -2.17 -11.02 -15.26
C ASN A 239 -3.32 -11.21 -14.25
N MET A 240 -3.75 -10.16 -13.52
CA MET A 240 -4.93 -10.18 -12.67
C MET A 240 -6.22 -9.91 -13.47
N ILE A 241 -6.17 -8.98 -14.43
CA ILE A 241 -7.31 -8.64 -15.30
C ILE A 241 -7.75 -9.86 -16.13
N ASP A 242 -6.82 -10.66 -16.63
CA ASP A 242 -7.11 -11.80 -17.49
C ASP A 242 -8.02 -12.86 -16.83
N PRO A 243 -7.68 -13.39 -15.65
CA PRO A 243 -8.57 -14.31 -14.94
C PRO A 243 -9.83 -13.64 -14.40
N TRP A 244 -9.81 -12.35 -14.06
CA TRP A 244 -10.96 -11.61 -13.55
C TRP A 244 -12.12 -11.50 -14.55
N GLY A 245 -11.85 -11.25 -15.82
CA GLY A 245 -12.87 -11.11 -16.85
C GLY A 245 -12.32 -10.71 -18.20
N GLY A 246 -11.00 -10.55 -18.28
CA GLY A 246 -10.28 -10.17 -19.50
C GLY A 246 -10.40 -8.69 -19.85
N TRP A 247 -9.77 -8.34 -20.97
CA TRP A 247 -9.64 -6.95 -21.39
C TRP A 247 -10.98 -6.29 -21.77
N ALA A 248 -11.91 -7.03 -22.35
CA ALA A 248 -13.22 -6.49 -22.73
C ALA A 248 -14.02 -6.00 -21.51
N LEU A 249 -14.11 -6.82 -20.46
CA LEU A 249 -14.77 -6.43 -19.21
C LEU A 249 -14.02 -5.28 -18.51
N PHE A 250 -12.70 -5.27 -18.59
CA PHE A 250 -11.90 -4.17 -18.06
C PHE A 250 -12.17 -2.85 -18.78
N GLN A 251 -12.43 -2.87 -20.10
CA GLN A 251 -12.85 -1.67 -20.84
C GLN A 251 -14.24 -1.18 -20.40
N GLU A 252 -15.17 -2.08 -20.08
CA GLU A 252 -16.47 -1.67 -19.50
C GLU A 252 -16.26 -0.97 -18.14
N LEU A 253 -15.38 -1.50 -17.29
CA LEU A 253 -15.04 -0.87 -16.01
C LEU A 253 -14.42 0.53 -16.21
N LEU A 254 -13.46 0.66 -17.13
CA LEU A 254 -12.86 1.96 -17.44
C LEU A 254 -13.90 2.97 -17.95
N ALA A 255 -14.86 2.53 -18.77
CA ALA A 255 -15.92 3.41 -19.28
C ALA A 255 -16.86 3.89 -18.17
N VAL A 256 -17.22 3.02 -17.22
CA VAL A 256 -18.02 3.39 -16.04
C VAL A 256 -17.24 4.36 -15.16
N LEU A 257 -15.99 4.07 -14.85
CA LEU A 257 -15.14 4.97 -14.04
C LEU A 257 -14.91 6.33 -14.70
N LYS A 258 -14.87 6.37 -16.06
CA LYS A 258 -14.80 7.63 -16.80
C LYS A 258 -16.07 8.45 -16.62
N GLN A 259 -17.26 7.84 -16.70
CA GLN A 259 -18.52 8.55 -16.43
C GLN A 259 -18.57 9.13 -15.01
N ILE A 260 -18.12 8.36 -14.01
CA ILE A 260 -18.03 8.81 -12.63
C ILE A 260 -16.99 9.93 -12.51
N GLY A 261 -15.84 9.76 -13.15
CA GLY A 261 -14.80 10.79 -13.20
C GLY A 261 -15.28 12.11 -13.80
N ASP A 262 -16.04 12.06 -14.88
CA ASP A 262 -16.64 13.23 -15.52
C ASP A 262 -17.65 13.93 -14.61
N LYS A 263 -18.52 13.16 -13.94
CA LYS A 263 -19.51 13.67 -12.99
C LYS A 263 -18.84 14.44 -11.84
N HIS A 264 -17.77 13.89 -11.28
CA HIS A 264 -17.05 14.46 -10.14
C HIS A 264 -15.84 15.33 -10.53
N ARG A 265 -15.52 15.45 -11.82
CA ARG A 265 -14.35 16.20 -12.37
C ARG A 265 -13.02 15.66 -11.86
N VAL A 266 -12.89 14.35 -11.83
CA VAL A 266 -11.69 13.62 -11.38
C VAL A 266 -11.26 12.59 -12.43
N SER A 267 -10.06 12.02 -12.27
CA SER A 267 -9.56 10.97 -13.18
C SER A 267 -10.23 9.62 -12.90
N ILE A 268 -10.13 8.69 -13.87
CA ILE A 268 -10.49 7.27 -13.72
C ILE A 268 -9.78 6.67 -12.49
N ALA A 269 -8.49 6.98 -12.32
CA ALA A 269 -7.70 6.53 -11.19
C ALA A 269 -8.29 7.01 -9.86
N ASN A 270 -8.67 8.29 -9.79
CA ASN A 270 -9.28 8.87 -8.59
C ASN A 270 -10.62 8.22 -8.24
N ALA A 271 -11.47 7.93 -9.22
CA ALA A 271 -12.74 7.23 -9.00
C ALA A 271 -12.49 5.84 -8.40
N GLY A 272 -11.54 5.07 -8.94
CA GLY A 272 -11.18 3.75 -8.41
C GLY A 272 -10.54 3.80 -7.02
N VAL A 273 -9.64 4.77 -6.78
CA VAL A 273 -9.00 4.96 -5.46
C VAL A 273 -10.04 5.35 -4.42
N ARG A 274 -10.95 6.27 -4.75
CA ARG A 274 -12.01 6.72 -3.83
C ARG A 274 -12.93 5.57 -3.44
N TYR A 275 -13.37 4.77 -4.40
CA TYR A 275 -14.18 3.59 -4.15
C TYR A 275 -13.52 2.65 -3.12
N ILE A 276 -12.23 2.36 -3.26
CA ILE A 276 -11.51 1.49 -2.31
C ILE A 276 -11.33 2.17 -0.94
N LEU A 277 -11.05 3.47 -0.88
CA LEU A 277 -10.95 4.20 0.39
C LEU A 277 -12.25 4.20 1.21
N GLU A 278 -13.39 4.00 0.57
CA GLU A 278 -14.70 3.93 1.23
C GLU A 278 -15.08 2.51 1.68
N ARG A 279 -14.26 1.51 1.35
CA ARG A 279 -14.54 0.13 1.78
C ARG A 279 -14.25 -0.08 3.27
N PRO A 280 -15.01 -0.98 3.92
CA PRO A 280 -14.80 -1.31 5.33
C PRO A 280 -13.36 -1.73 5.62
N ALA A 281 -12.86 -1.37 6.81
CA ALA A 281 -11.51 -1.63 7.29
C ALA A 281 -10.37 -0.93 6.53
N VAL A 282 -10.59 -0.26 5.39
CA VAL A 282 -9.53 0.41 4.63
C VAL A 282 -9.15 1.75 5.28
N ALA A 283 -7.95 1.78 5.87
CA ALA A 283 -7.37 2.99 6.44
C ALA A 283 -6.71 3.88 5.37
N GLY A 284 -6.11 3.27 4.34
CA GLY A 284 -5.44 4.01 3.29
C GLY A 284 -5.09 3.16 2.08
N VAL A 285 -4.70 3.84 1.00
CA VAL A 285 -4.22 3.24 -0.24
C VAL A 285 -2.79 3.66 -0.51
N ILE A 286 -2.01 2.75 -1.08
CA ILE A 286 -0.61 2.97 -1.43
C ILE A 286 -0.54 3.24 -2.92
N LEU A 287 -0.18 4.47 -3.28
CA LEU A 287 0.05 4.87 -4.65
C LEU A 287 1.55 4.97 -4.93
N GLY A 288 1.98 4.37 -6.01
CA GLY A 288 3.38 4.35 -6.39
C GLY A 288 3.91 5.75 -6.71
N THR A 289 5.02 6.14 -6.09
CA THR A 289 5.71 7.41 -6.34
C THR A 289 6.96 7.16 -7.19
N ARG A 290 7.11 7.92 -8.28
CA ARG A 290 8.28 7.89 -9.14
C ARG A 290 9.12 9.15 -8.91
N LEU A 291 9.69 9.26 -7.71
CA LEU A 291 10.46 10.41 -7.26
C LEU A 291 11.48 10.85 -8.30
N GLY A 292 11.46 12.14 -8.67
CA GLY A 292 12.34 12.71 -9.68
C GLY A 292 11.97 12.40 -11.14
N VAL A 293 10.88 11.66 -11.40
CA VAL A 293 10.47 11.24 -12.75
C VAL A 293 9.09 11.73 -13.14
N ALA A 294 8.10 11.56 -12.27
CA ALA A 294 6.72 11.97 -12.52
C ALA A 294 6.00 12.29 -11.22
N GLN A 295 5.25 13.38 -11.22
CA GLN A 295 4.43 13.83 -10.09
C GLN A 295 2.95 13.72 -10.45
N HIS A 296 2.14 13.20 -9.53
CA HIS A 296 0.69 13.11 -9.65
C HIS A 296 -0.03 13.74 -8.44
N LEU A 297 0.64 14.67 -7.74
CA LEU A 297 0.16 15.23 -6.47
C LEU A 297 -1.20 15.91 -6.59
N ASP A 298 -1.36 16.79 -7.59
CA ASP A 298 -2.60 17.54 -7.80
C ASP A 298 -3.77 16.59 -8.14
N ASP A 299 -3.49 15.56 -8.93
CA ASP A 299 -4.50 14.55 -9.26
C ASP A 299 -4.84 13.70 -8.03
N ASN A 300 -3.83 13.18 -7.32
CA ASN A 300 -4.03 12.39 -6.11
C ASN A 300 -4.79 13.18 -5.03
N ALA A 301 -4.55 14.49 -4.89
CA ALA A 301 -5.25 15.34 -3.92
C ALA A 301 -6.75 15.43 -4.18
N ARG A 302 -7.19 15.31 -5.44
CA ARG A 302 -8.62 15.36 -5.82
C ARG A 302 -9.43 14.18 -5.26
N VAL A 303 -8.77 13.06 -4.95
CA VAL A 303 -9.41 11.90 -4.30
C VAL A 303 -10.15 12.29 -3.01
N PHE A 304 -9.66 13.29 -2.31
CA PHE A 304 -10.24 13.75 -1.05
C PHE A 304 -11.35 14.80 -1.21
N GLY A 305 -11.56 15.28 -2.44
CA GLY A 305 -12.52 16.36 -2.75
C GLY A 305 -13.91 15.89 -3.15
N PHE A 306 -14.16 14.57 -3.21
CA PHE A 306 -15.47 14.02 -3.58
C PHE A 306 -15.74 12.71 -2.82
N ALA A 307 -16.95 12.21 -2.92
CA ALA A 307 -17.36 10.87 -2.48
C ALA A 307 -18.19 10.23 -3.61
N THR A 308 -18.17 8.90 -3.71
CA THR A 308 -19.12 8.18 -4.58
C THR A 308 -20.51 8.23 -3.96
N ASP A 309 -21.54 8.19 -4.79
CA ASP A 309 -22.92 8.03 -4.33
C ASP A 309 -23.49 6.66 -4.73
N GLY A 310 -24.71 6.38 -4.28
CA GLY A 310 -25.35 5.09 -4.55
C GLY A 310 -25.56 4.78 -6.05
N GLU A 311 -25.66 5.79 -6.93
CA GLU A 311 -25.72 5.59 -8.37
C GLU A 311 -24.35 5.19 -8.94
N ASP A 312 -23.28 5.83 -8.47
CA ASP A 312 -21.91 5.51 -8.85
C ASP A 312 -21.57 4.07 -8.44
N ASP A 313 -21.86 3.72 -7.18
CA ASP A 313 -21.63 2.37 -6.66
C ASP A 313 -22.43 1.31 -7.45
N ALA A 314 -23.70 1.56 -7.76
CA ALA A 314 -24.53 0.65 -8.55
C ALA A 314 -23.97 0.41 -9.95
N LYS A 315 -23.44 1.45 -10.63
CA LYS A 315 -22.79 1.32 -11.93
C LYS A 315 -21.54 0.46 -11.85
N ILE A 316 -20.71 0.69 -10.85
CA ILE A 316 -19.49 -0.12 -10.61
C ILE A 316 -19.89 -1.57 -10.36
N GLU A 317 -20.79 -1.85 -9.42
CA GLU A 317 -21.22 -3.19 -9.05
C GLU A 317 -21.85 -3.94 -10.25
N THR A 318 -22.56 -3.25 -11.15
CA THR A 318 -23.10 -3.85 -12.38
C THR A 318 -22.01 -4.44 -13.29
N VAL A 319 -20.85 -3.82 -13.36
CA VAL A 319 -19.70 -4.36 -14.10
C VAL A 319 -19.02 -5.47 -13.31
N LEU A 320 -18.79 -5.24 -12.02
CA LEU A 320 -18.10 -6.21 -11.15
C LEU A 320 -18.85 -7.54 -11.03
N ALA A 321 -20.20 -7.51 -11.08
CA ALA A 321 -21.03 -8.72 -11.07
C ALA A 321 -20.81 -9.65 -12.27
N LYS A 322 -20.22 -9.15 -13.38
CA LYS A 322 -19.88 -9.96 -14.56
C LYS A 322 -18.52 -10.66 -14.42
N SER A 323 -17.72 -10.28 -13.41
CA SER A 323 -16.37 -10.80 -13.23
C SER A 323 -16.36 -12.19 -12.58
N ARG A 324 -15.25 -12.89 -12.78
CA ARG A 324 -15.00 -14.15 -12.06
C ARG A 324 -14.48 -13.86 -10.65
N ASN A 325 -14.83 -14.73 -9.73
CA ASN A 325 -14.37 -14.65 -8.34
C ASN A 325 -12.89 -15.06 -8.24
N LEU A 326 -12.00 -14.09 -8.04
CA LEU A 326 -10.57 -14.34 -7.90
C LEU A 326 -10.21 -15.15 -6.64
N SER A 327 -11.01 -15.08 -5.58
CA SER A 327 -10.79 -15.90 -4.38
C SER A 327 -10.91 -17.41 -4.68
N GLN A 328 -11.83 -17.79 -5.58
CA GLN A 328 -11.95 -19.19 -6.02
C GLN A 328 -10.83 -19.63 -6.97
N LEU A 329 -10.19 -18.70 -7.65
CA LEU A 329 -9.14 -18.98 -8.64
C LEU A 329 -7.74 -18.92 -8.06
N MET A 330 -7.51 -18.11 -7.03
CA MET A 330 -6.18 -17.74 -6.55
C MET A 330 -6.03 -17.86 -5.02
N GLY A 331 -7.09 -18.23 -4.29
CA GLY A 331 -7.07 -18.24 -2.83
C GLY A 331 -7.32 -16.87 -2.18
N ASP A 332 -7.00 -16.74 -0.90
CA ASP A 332 -7.14 -15.51 -0.12
C ASP A 332 -6.03 -14.49 -0.47
N CYS A 333 -6.06 -13.35 0.18
CA CYS A 333 -5.07 -12.29 -0.01
C CYS A 333 -3.67 -12.77 0.36
N GLY A 334 -2.73 -12.59 -0.54
CA GLY A 334 -1.34 -13.02 -0.34
C GLY A 334 -1.01 -14.39 -0.92
N ASP A 335 -2.00 -15.25 -1.19
CA ASP A 335 -1.77 -16.58 -1.78
C ASP A 335 -1.12 -16.50 -3.18
N GLU A 336 -1.26 -15.36 -3.87
CA GLU A 336 -0.57 -15.12 -5.14
C GLU A 336 0.97 -15.08 -5.02
N TYR A 337 1.51 -15.10 -3.82
CA TYR A 337 2.95 -15.12 -3.53
C TYR A 337 3.46 -16.46 -3.00
N ARG A 338 2.56 -17.47 -2.90
CA ARG A 338 2.82 -18.79 -2.27
C ARG A 338 2.56 -19.94 -3.22
#